data_c8687a8686337494e9324589fdae843b
#
_entry.id   c8687a8686337494e9324589fdae843b
#
_cell.length_a   1.000
_cell.length_b   1.000
_cell.length_c   1.000
_cell.angle_alpha   90.00
_cell.angle_beta   90.00
_cell.angle_gamma   90.00
#
_symmetry.space_group_name_H-M   'P 1'
#
loop_
_entity.id
_entity.type
_entity.pdbx_description
1 polymer ?
#
loop_
_entity_poly.entity_id
_entity_poly.type
_entity_poly.pdbx_seq_one_letter_code
_entity_poly.pdbx_strand_id
1 'polypeptide(L)'
;SGLDPAQPYFQGTPIEVRLDKSDAEFVDIIHTDSAPTIPNLGFGMRPAVGHLDFYPNGGEEMPGCDKNPLSQIVDLDGIWEGTRDFIACNHLRSYKYYSDSIIYPDGFLGYPCASYDLFKEGKCFPCPEEGCPTMGHYADRFKDQVKNEFTKLYLNTREAKDFPLWRYKISVTLSGKRKVKGYVNVALYGTNGNTKQHQITKGTLKPDNTYTAFIDAETNVGEVTKVKFLWNNNWINPTLPKLGAATITVEVGQSR
;
A
#
# COMPACT_ATOMS: atom_id res chain seq x y z
N SER A 1 -17.85 -6.80 -7.96
CA SER A 1 -16.83 -6.65 -6.91
C SER A 1 -17.35 -7.15 -5.58
N GLY A 2 -16.55 -7.94 -4.85
CA GLY A 2 -16.80 -8.35 -3.47
C GLY A 2 -16.06 -7.42 -2.51
N LEU A 3 -16.80 -6.80 -1.59
CA LEU A 3 -16.25 -5.84 -0.63
C LEU A 3 -16.13 -6.50 0.74
N ASP A 4 -14.94 -7.04 1.01
CA ASP A 4 -14.60 -7.79 2.22
C ASP A 4 -15.61 -8.89 2.55
N PRO A 5 -15.73 -9.94 1.69
CA PRO A 5 -16.72 -11.00 1.85
C PRO A 5 -16.65 -11.62 3.25
N ALA A 6 -17.82 -11.90 3.83
CA ALA A 6 -17.93 -12.38 5.21
C ALA A 6 -17.22 -13.72 5.43
N GLN A 7 -16.40 -13.80 6.48
CA GLN A 7 -15.78 -15.04 6.95
C GLN A 7 -16.74 -15.91 7.79
N PRO A 8 -17.43 -15.35 8.82
CA PRO A 8 -18.28 -16.16 9.69
C PRO A 8 -19.35 -16.90 8.89
N TYR A 9 -19.42 -18.22 9.09
CA TYR A 9 -20.35 -19.16 8.43
C TYR A 9 -20.14 -19.39 6.93
N PHE A 10 -19.24 -18.66 6.25
CA PHE A 10 -19.00 -18.81 4.82
C PHE A 10 -17.62 -19.39 4.48
N GLN A 11 -16.58 -19.03 5.22
CA GLN A 11 -15.25 -19.57 4.96
C GLN A 11 -15.19 -21.08 5.22
N GLY A 12 -14.68 -21.83 4.22
CA GLY A 12 -14.61 -23.30 4.28
C GLY A 12 -15.89 -24.03 3.86
N THR A 13 -16.95 -23.30 3.49
CA THR A 13 -18.16 -23.90 2.91
C THR A 13 -17.95 -24.24 1.41
N PRO A 14 -18.82 -25.10 0.83
CA PRO A 14 -18.86 -25.32 -0.62
C PRO A 14 -19.03 -24.02 -1.40
N ILE A 15 -18.56 -24.01 -2.66
CA ILE A 15 -18.58 -22.80 -3.52
C ILE A 15 -20.00 -22.28 -3.78
N GLU A 16 -21.00 -23.15 -3.74
CA GLU A 16 -22.42 -22.81 -3.94
C GLU A 16 -23.00 -21.99 -2.77
N VAL A 17 -22.28 -21.89 -1.65
CA VAL A 17 -22.76 -21.22 -0.42
C VAL A 17 -22.01 -19.89 -0.19
N ARG A 18 -20.82 -19.73 -0.77
CA ARG A 18 -19.97 -18.56 -0.60
C ARG A 18 -19.67 -17.89 -1.93
N LEU A 19 -19.19 -16.65 -1.87
CA LEU A 19 -18.68 -15.97 -3.06
C LEU A 19 -17.51 -16.75 -3.67
N ASP A 20 -17.55 -16.92 -4.99
CA ASP A 20 -16.54 -17.61 -5.78
C ASP A 20 -16.38 -16.95 -7.16
N LYS A 21 -15.24 -17.17 -7.80
CA LYS A 21 -14.98 -16.64 -9.15
C LYS A 21 -15.95 -17.17 -10.22
N SER A 22 -16.62 -18.30 -9.97
CA SER A 22 -17.63 -18.87 -10.89
C SER A 22 -18.97 -18.13 -10.89
N ASP A 23 -19.19 -17.20 -9.96
CA ASP A 23 -20.47 -16.47 -9.83
C ASP A 23 -20.68 -15.40 -10.91
N ALA A 24 -19.61 -15.00 -11.62
CA ALA A 24 -19.70 -14.04 -12.73
C ALA A 24 -18.52 -14.22 -13.70
N GLU A 25 -18.64 -13.61 -14.91
CA GLU A 25 -17.54 -13.58 -15.88
C GLU A 25 -16.25 -12.98 -15.33
N PHE A 26 -16.39 -12.02 -14.42
CA PHE A 26 -15.28 -11.40 -13.71
C PHE A 26 -15.67 -11.06 -12.28
N VAL A 27 -14.87 -11.52 -11.34
CA VAL A 27 -15.04 -11.29 -9.90
C VAL A 27 -13.73 -10.72 -9.35
N ASP A 28 -13.79 -9.52 -8.79
CA ASP A 28 -12.71 -8.88 -8.04
C ASP A 28 -13.12 -8.70 -6.58
N ILE A 29 -12.16 -8.87 -5.68
CA ILE A 29 -12.38 -8.85 -4.23
C ILE A 29 -11.44 -7.84 -3.58
N ILE A 30 -11.96 -7.08 -2.62
CA ILE A 30 -11.18 -6.21 -1.73
C ILE A 30 -11.22 -6.80 -0.32
N HIS A 31 -10.09 -7.33 0.15
CA HIS A 31 -9.96 -7.90 1.50
C HIS A 31 -9.40 -6.84 2.46
N THR A 32 -10.17 -6.43 3.46
CA THR A 32 -9.75 -5.38 4.39
C THR A 32 -9.78 -5.79 5.87
N ASP A 33 -10.47 -6.89 6.22
CA ASP A 33 -10.60 -7.35 7.60
C ASP A 33 -10.43 -8.87 7.71
N SER A 34 -9.46 -9.41 6.97
CA SER A 34 -9.18 -10.85 6.88
C SER A 34 -8.28 -11.38 8.00
N ALA A 35 -8.16 -10.65 9.11
CA ALA A 35 -7.48 -11.12 10.31
C ALA A 35 -8.20 -12.37 10.89
N PRO A 36 -7.48 -13.28 11.60
CA PRO A 36 -8.12 -14.40 12.26
C PRO A 36 -9.24 -13.95 13.22
N THR A 37 -10.38 -14.61 13.21
CA THR A 37 -11.52 -14.28 14.10
C THR A 37 -11.11 -14.29 15.57
N ILE A 38 -10.19 -15.18 15.96
CA ILE A 38 -9.61 -15.25 17.30
C ILE A 38 -8.08 -15.10 17.17
N PRO A 39 -7.43 -14.13 17.85
CA PRO A 39 -7.98 -13.17 18.82
C PRO A 39 -8.48 -11.84 18.20
N ASN A 40 -8.38 -11.63 16.89
CA ASN A 40 -8.45 -10.30 16.26
C ASN A 40 -9.84 -9.86 15.82
N LEU A 41 -10.86 -10.71 15.90
CA LEU A 41 -12.24 -10.45 15.49
C LEU A 41 -12.38 -10.00 14.02
N GLY A 42 -11.58 -10.57 13.09
CA GLY A 42 -11.74 -10.33 11.66
C GLY A 42 -13.08 -10.86 11.14
N PHE A 43 -13.75 -10.05 10.34
CA PHE A 43 -15.06 -10.38 9.74
C PHE A 43 -14.92 -10.81 8.28
N GLY A 44 -13.83 -10.42 7.61
CA GLY A 44 -13.56 -10.68 6.21
C GLY A 44 -12.95 -12.06 5.94
N MET A 45 -13.30 -12.62 4.80
CA MET A 45 -12.77 -13.89 4.33
C MET A 45 -11.29 -13.74 3.92
N ARG A 46 -10.43 -14.67 4.39
CA ARG A 46 -8.99 -14.63 4.12
C ARG A 46 -8.56 -15.27 2.79
N PRO A 47 -9.12 -16.41 2.37
CA PRO A 47 -8.76 -17.04 1.11
C PRO A 47 -9.10 -16.17 -0.10
N ALA A 48 -8.30 -16.29 -1.16
CA ALA A 48 -8.65 -15.75 -2.47
C ALA A 48 -9.87 -16.50 -3.02
N VAL A 49 -10.87 -15.76 -3.48
CA VAL A 49 -12.13 -16.31 -4.00
C VAL A 49 -12.57 -15.63 -5.31
N GLY A 50 -11.89 -14.58 -5.73
CA GLY A 50 -12.11 -13.87 -6.99
C GLY A 50 -11.15 -14.30 -8.10
N HIS A 51 -11.27 -13.69 -9.25
CA HIS A 51 -10.25 -13.71 -10.30
C HIS A 51 -9.07 -12.81 -9.90
N LEU A 52 -9.38 -11.64 -9.30
CA LEU A 52 -8.43 -10.72 -8.70
C LEU A 52 -8.80 -10.51 -7.22
N ASP A 53 -7.87 -10.78 -6.33
CA ASP A 53 -8.04 -10.62 -4.88
C ASP A 53 -7.05 -9.58 -4.36
N PHE A 54 -7.53 -8.39 -4.05
CA PHE A 54 -6.74 -7.28 -3.55
C PHE A 54 -6.66 -7.30 -2.02
N TYR A 55 -5.44 -7.22 -1.51
CA TYR A 55 -5.13 -7.17 -0.08
C TYR A 55 -4.43 -5.84 0.27
N PRO A 56 -5.17 -4.71 0.36
CA PRO A 56 -4.59 -3.45 0.80
C PRO A 56 -4.01 -3.61 2.21
N ASN A 57 -2.77 -3.12 2.42
CA ASN A 57 -2.02 -3.20 3.68
C ASN A 57 -1.91 -4.63 4.25
N GLY A 58 -1.95 -5.64 3.39
CA GLY A 58 -1.94 -7.05 3.76
C GLY A 58 -3.31 -7.67 4.03
N GLY A 59 -4.39 -6.88 3.95
CA GLY A 59 -5.78 -7.34 4.06
C GLY A 59 -6.30 -7.56 5.48
N GLU A 60 -5.50 -7.30 6.52
CA GLU A 60 -5.87 -7.61 7.91
C GLU A 60 -6.18 -6.37 8.75
N GLU A 61 -5.34 -5.34 8.66
CA GLU A 61 -5.46 -4.11 9.44
C GLU A 61 -5.26 -2.88 8.54
N MET A 62 -6.25 -1.99 8.56
CA MET A 62 -6.23 -0.80 7.73
C MET A 62 -5.71 0.41 8.50
N PRO A 63 -4.88 1.27 7.88
CA PRO A 63 -4.41 2.49 8.52
C PRO A 63 -5.57 3.34 9.06
N GLY A 64 -5.43 3.85 10.29
CA GLY A 64 -6.45 4.64 10.98
C GLY A 64 -7.62 3.84 11.54
N CYS A 65 -7.52 2.49 11.57
CA CYS A 65 -8.45 1.60 12.25
C CYS A 65 -7.84 1.03 13.54
N ASP A 66 -7.11 1.85 14.28
CA ASP A 66 -6.45 1.42 15.52
C ASP A 66 -7.46 0.86 16.54
N LYS A 67 -7.10 -0.26 17.15
CA LYS A 67 -7.93 -0.99 18.14
C LYS A 67 -8.09 -0.27 19.49
N ASN A 68 -7.78 1.02 19.59
CA ASN A 68 -7.93 1.76 20.82
C ASN A 68 -9.29 2.49 20.86
N PRO A 69 -10.26 2.01 21.65
CA PRO A 69 -11.61 2.61 21.74
C PRO A 69 -11.58 4.09 22.13
N LEU A 70 -10.56 4.52 22.88
CA LEU A 70 -10.46 5.88 23.40
C LEU A 70 -10.02 6.91 22.35
N SER A 71 -9.38 6.49 21.26
CA SER A 71 -8.92 7.42 20.21
C SER A 71 -10.02 7.82 19.21
N GLN A 72 -11.10 7.06 19.14
CA GLN A 72 -12.19 7.26 18.17
C GLN A 72 -13.46 7.91 18.76
N ILE A 73 -13.50 8.14 20.09
CA ILE A 73 -14.65 8.76 20.79
C ILE A 73 -14.66 10.30 20.67
N VAL A 74 -13.86 10.90 19.81
CA VAL A 74 -13.74 12.38 19.72
C VAL A 74 -14.83 13.02 18.84
N ASP A 75 -15.69 12.25 18.20
CA ASP A 75 -16.82 12.78 17.46
C ASP A 75 -18.11 12.60 18.27
N LEU A 76 -18.49 13.67 19.00
CA LEU A 76 -19.56 13.68 20.01
C LEU A 76 -20.98 13.60 19.44
N ASP A 77 -21.18 13.49 18.13
CA ASP A 77 -22.51 13.48 17.51
C ASP A 77 -23.11 12.09 17.27
N GLY A 78 -22.41 11.02 17.67
CA GLY A 78 -22.91 9.68 17.39
C GLY A 78 -22.32 8.56 18.23
N ILE A 79 -22.64 8.48 19.53
CA ILE A 79 -22.21 7.37 20.41
C ILE A 79 -22.57 5.98 19.83
N TRP A 80 -23.62 5.88 19.01
CA TRP A 80 -24.03 4.65 18.33
C TRP A 80 -23.28 4.39 17.01
N GLU A 81 -22.95 5.40 16.25
CA GLU A 81 -22.11 5.28 15.06
C GLU A 81 -20.65 5.00 15.43
N GLY A 82 -20.12 5.67 16.45
CA GLY A 82 -18.74 5.49 16.91
C GLY A 82 -18.41 4.07 17.38
N THR A 83 -19.32 3.38 18.07
CA THR A 83 -19.09 1.98 18.49
C THR A 83 -19.17 1.01 17.33
N ARG A 84 -20.05 1.21 16.37
CA ARG A 84 -20.17 0.38 15.17
C ARG A 84 -18.96 0.55 14.25
N ASP A 85 -18.52 1.78 14.04
CA ASP A 85 -17.34 2.10 13.24
C ASP A 85 -16.05 1.60 13.88
N PHE A 86 -15.98 1.52 15.20
CA PHE A 86 -14.85 0.95 15.91
C PHE A 86 -14.71 -0.57 15.69
N ILE A 87 -15.81 -1.32 15.82
CA ILE A 87 -15.78 -2.78 15.68
C ILE A 87 -15.60 -3.20 14.23
N ALA A 88 -16.14 -2.45 13.29
CA ALA A 88 -16.18 -2.78 11.87
C ALA A 88 -15.28 -1.89 10.99
N CYS A 89 -14.39 -1.10 11.57
CA CYS A 89 -13.59 -0.11 10.84
C CYS A 89 -12.83 -0.73 9.66
N ASN A 90 -12.10 -1.81 9.88
CA ASN A 90 -11.39 -2.51 8.82
C ASN A 90 -12.36 -3.02 7.74
N HIS A 91 -13.43 -3.68 8.14
CA HIS A 91 -14.46 -4.19 7.24
C HIS A 91 -15.06 -3.07 6.36
N LEU A 92 -15.41 -1.93 6.97
CA LEU A 92 -15.98 -0.78 6.29
C LEU A 92 -14.97 -0.03 5.37
N ARG A 93 -13.67 -0.27 5.51
CA ARG A 93 -12.67 0.29 4.59
C ARG A 93 -12.87 -0.20 3.15
N SER A 94 -13.37 -1.39 2.95
CA SER A 94 -13.59 -1.97 1.62
C SER A 94 -14.48 -1.08 0.75
N TYR A 95 -15.62 -0.63 1.25
CA TYR A 95 -16.50 0.26 0.47
C TYR A 95 -15.93 1.67 0.31
N LYS A 96 -15.18 2.16 1.30
CA LYS A 96 -14.51 3.48 1.19
C LYS A 96 -13.45 3.46 0.09
N TYR A 97 -12.63 2.40 0.02
CA TYR A 97 -11.66 2.22 -1.06
C TYR A 97 -12.33 2.07 -2.42
N TYR A 98 -13.45 1.33 -2.48
CA TYR A 98 -14.21 1.20 -3.72
C TYR A 98 -14.74 2.57 -4.19
N SER A 99 -15.31 3.37 -3.28
CA SER A 99 -15.81 4.71 -3.61
C SER A 99 -14.69 5.63 -4.09
N ASP A 100 -13.53 5.62 -3.43
CA ASP A 100 -12.36 6.42 -3.83
C ASP A 100 -11.79 5.97 -5.18
N SER A 101 -11.87 4.68 -5.51
CA SER A 101 -11.38 4.16 -6.79
C SER A 101 -12.13 4.73 -8.00
N ILE A 102 -13.38 5.18 -7.83
CA ILE A 102 -14.15 5.87 -8.88
C ILE A 102 -13.54 7.24 -9.18
N ILE A 103 -13.06 7.92 -8.14
CA ILE A 103 -12.49 9.28 -8.25
C ILE A 103 -11.03 9.22 -8.74
N TYR A 104 -10.31 8.16 -8.38
CA TYR A 104 -8.89 7.96 -8.70
C TYR A 104 -8.69 6.73 -9.60
N PRO A 105 -9.03 6.80 -10.90
CA PRO A 105 -9.02 5.64 -11.79
C PRO A 105 -7.62 5.02 -12.04
N ASP A 106 -6.55 5.78 -11.79
CA ASP A 106 -5.15 5.34 -11.90
C ASP A 106 -4.49 5.14 -10.52
N GLY A 107 -5.26 5.26 -9.45
CA GLY A 107 -4.83 4.96 -8.09
C GLY A 107 -4.99 3.48 -7.75
N PHE A 108 -4.67 3.09 -6.54
CA PHE A 108 -4.88 1.74 -5.99
C PHE A 108 -4.26 0.60 -6.81
N LEU A 109 -3.07 0.83 -7.36
CA LEU A 109 -2.38 -0.16 -8.19
C LEU A 109 -2.00 -1.39 -7.35
N GLY A 110 -2.52 -2.56 -7.73
CA GLY A 110 -2.28 -3.84 -7.05
C GLY A 110 -1.15 -4.62 -7.70
N TYR A 111 -0.10 -4.93 -6.94
CA TYR A 111 1.08 -5.68 -7.42
C TYR A 111 0.85 -7.18 -7.24
N PRO A 112 0.90 -8.00 -8.32
CA PRO A 112 0.86 -9.45 -8.20
C PRO A 112 2.01 -9.94 -7.33
N CYS A 113 1.70 -10.62 -6.23
CA CYS A 113 2.70 -11.07 -5.27
C CYS A 113 2.23 -12.28 -4.47
N ALA A 114 3.17 -13.14 -4.07
CA ALA A 114 2.83 -14.33 -3.29
C ALA A 114 2.47 -14.01 -1.84
N SER A 115 3.01 -12.91 -1.27
CA SER A 115 2.69 -12.46 0.09
C SER A 115 2.92 -10.97 0.27
N TYR A 116 2.29 -10.41 1.31
CA TYR A 116 2.49 -9.01 1.68
C TYR A 116 3.93 -8.70 2.13
N ASP A 117 4.61 -9.66 2.78
CA ASP A 117 6.00 -9.47 3.18
C ASP A 117 6.93 -9.34 1.96
N LEU A 118 6.76 -10.19 0.94
CA LEU A 118 7.50 -10.06 -0.31
C LEU A 118 7.20 -8.74 -1.03
N PHE A 119 5.95 -8.28 -0.99
CA PHE A 119 5.58 -6.96 -1.52
C PHE A 119 6.30 -5.84 -0.77
N LYS A 120 6.31 -5.85 0.59
CA LYS A 120 7.04 -4.86 1.41
C LYS A 120 8.53 -4.84 1.10
N GLU A 121 9.14 -6.03 0.90
CA GLU A 121 10.54 -6.18 0.51
C GLU A 121 10.83 -5.72 -0.93
N GLY A 122 9.79 -5.40 -1.71
CA GLY A 122 9.93 -4.97 -3.10
C GLY A 122 10.25 -6.09 -4.09
N LYS A 123 10.04 -7.36 -3.71
CA LYS A 123 10.29 -8.52 -4.59
C LYS A 123 9.31 -8.62 -5.76
N CYS A 124 8.20 -7.90 -5.68
CA CYS A 124 7.13 -7.87 -6.66
C CYS A 124 7.08 -6.53 -7.43
N PHE A 125 8.18 -5.84 -7.50
CA PHE A 125 8.36 -4.57 -8.19
C PHE A 125 9.40 -4.70 -9.31
N PRO A 126 9.20 -4.10 -10.49
CA PRO A 126 8.03 -3.35 -10.95
C PRO A 126 6.83 -4.25 -11.31
N CYS A 127 5.76 -3.63 -11.84
CA CYS A 127 4.67 -4.38 -12.48
C CYS A 127 5.21 -5.25 -13.62
N PRO A 128 4.60 -6.43 -13.87
CA PRO A 128 4.91 -7.23 -15.04
C PRO A 128 4.57 -6.48 -16.35
N GLU A 129 4.99 -7.03 -17.50
CA GLU A 129 4.76 -6.38 -18.81
C GLU A 129 3.28 -6.19 -19.12
N GLU A 130 2.42 -7.08 -18.65
CA GLU A 130 0.97 -6.98 -18.77
C GLU A 130 0.39 -5.82 -17.93
N GLY A 131 1.19 -5.24 -17.03
CA GLY A 131 0.80 -4.21 -16.09
C GLY A 131 0.33 -4.75 -14.75
N CYS A 132 -0.15 -3.84 -13.90
CA CYS A 132 -0.82 -4.17 -12.65
C CYS A 132 -2.27 -3.71 -12.71
N PRO A 133 -3.23 -4.54 -12.25
CA PRO A 133 -4.62 -4.10 -12.17
C PRO A 133 -4.82 -3.05 -11.08
N THR A 134 -5.82 -2.19 -11.26
CA THR A 134 -6.28 -1.25 -10.23
C THR A 134 -7.39 -1.87 -9.40
N MET A 135 -7.32 -1.76 -8.08
CA MET A 135 -8.36 -2.21 -7.16
C MET A 135 -9.62 -1.35 -7.28
N GLY A 136 -10.79 -1.97 -7.21
CA GLY A 136 -12.08 -1.32 -7.13
C GLY A 136 -12.76 -1.15 -8.49
N HIS A 137 -13.42 0.00 -8.71
CA HIS A 137 -14.37 0.20 -9.80
C HIS A 137 -13.84 -0.15 -11.19
N TYR A 138 -12.56 0.05 -11.44
CA TYR A 138 -11.93 -0.18 -12.75
C TYR A 138 -11.09 -1.47 -12.82
N ALA A 139 -11.27 -2.40 -11.89
CA ALA A 139 -10.56 -3.68 -11.89
C ALA A 139 -10.86 -4.50 -13.16
N ASP A 140 -12.04 -4.34 -13.73
CA ASP A 140 -12.51 -5.01 -14.96
C ASP A 140 -11.70 -4.64 -16.21
N ARG A 141 -10.98 -3.53 -16.22
CA ARG A 141 -10.04 -3.17 -17.30
C ARG A 141 -8.94 -4.22 -17.51
N PHE A 142 -8.71 -5.05 -16.50
CA PHE A 142 -7.69 -6.09 -16.51
C PHE A 142 -8.24 -7.48 -16.80
N LYS A 143 -9.54 -7.63 -17.04
CA LYS A 143 -10.21 -8.94 -17.17
C LYS A 143 -9.61 -9.84 -18.25
N ASP A 144 -9.20 -9.26 -19.38
CA ASP A 144 -8.67 -10.01 -20.52
C ASP A 144 -7.25 -10.56 -20.30
N GLN A 145 -6.53 -10.04 -19.29
CA GLN A 145 -5.20 -10.47 -18.86
C GLN A 145 -5.23 -11.50 -17.74
N VAL A 146 -6.40 -11.71 -17.13
CA VAL A 146 -6.55 -12.65 -16.01
C VAL A 146 -6.48 -14.08 -16.52
N LYS A 147 -5.52 -14.84 -15.99
CA LYS A 147 -5.44 -16.29 -16.18
C LYS A 147 -6.44 -16.94 -15.21
N ASN A 148 -6.89 -18.16 -15.52
CA ASN A 148 -7.86 -18.91 -14.71
C ASN A 148 -7.38 -19.27 -13.27
N GLU A 149 -6.32 -18.64 -12.78
CA GLU A 149 -5.76 -18.81 -11.45
C GLU A 149 -6.17 -17.64 -10.55
N PHE A 150 -6.23 -17.88 -9.23
CA PHE A 150 -6.42 -16.82 -8.24
C PHE A 150 -5.20 -15.89 -8.24
N THR A 151 -5.41 -14.60 -8.47
CA THR A 151 -4.32 -13.62 -8.47
C THR A 151 -4.39 -12.77 -7.19
N LYS A 152 -3.42 -12.94 -6.30
CA LYS A 152 -3.27 -12.12 -5.11
C LYS A 152 -2.50 -10.85 -5.43
N LEU A 153 -3.06 -9.73 -5.03
CA LEU A 153 -2.59 -8.39 -5.34
C LEU A 153 -2.41 -7.58 -4.06
N TYR A 154 -1.25 -6.98 -3.90
CA TYR A 154 -0.93 -6.19 -2.71
C TYR A 154 -0.68 -4.74 -3.07
N LEU A 155 -1.12 -3.84 -2.21
CA LEU A 155 -0.90 -2.40 -2.29
C LEU A 155 -0.97 -1.81 -0.88
N ASN A 156 -0.48 -0.58 -0.73
CA ASN A 156 -0.67 0.18 0.50
C ASN A 156 -1.65 1.33 0.29
N THR A 157 -2.35 1.72 1.34
CA THR A 157 -3.27 2.86 1.37
C THR A 157 -2.96 3.77 2.55
N ARG A 158 -3.48 5.00 2.50
CA ARG A 158 -3.39 5.96 3.61
C ARG A 158 -4.48 5.74 4.66
N GLU A 159 -4.32 6.46 5.76
CA GLU A 159 -5.21 6.44 6.92
C GLU A 159 -6.60 7.06 6.62
N ALA A 160 -6.66 8.22 5.98
CA ALA A 160 -7.90 8.94 5.71
C ALA A 160 -7.77 9.89 4.53
N LYS A 161 -8.91 10.23 3.90
CA LYS A 161 -9.12 11.05 2.71
C LYS A 161 -8.08 10.82 1.61
N ASP A 162 -8.51 10.60 0.40
CA ASP A 162 -7.63 10.29 -0.74
C ASP A 162 -6.72 9.09 -0.43
N PHE A 163 -7.30 7.91 -0.26
CA PHE A 163 -6.60 6.70 0.17
C PHE A 163 -5.48 6.21 -0.75
N PRO A 164 -5.46 6.48 -2.08
CA PRO A 164 -4.44 5.95 -2.97
C PRO A 164 -3.03 6.37 -2.59
N LEU A 165 -2.08 5.45 -2.83
CA LEU A 165 -0.64 5.69 -2.75
C LEU A 165 0.03 5.21 -4.05
N TRP A 166 1.10 5.88 -4.42
CA TRP A 166 1.90 5.56 -5.61
C TRP A 166 3.27 5.06 -5.20
N ARG A 167 3.62 3.86 -5.69
CA ARG A 167 4.85 3.18 -5.29
C ARG A 167 6.02 3.54 -6.19
N TYR A 168 7.14 3.92 -5.56
CA TYR A 168 8.41 4.21 -6.21
C TYR A 168 9.51 3.42 -5.54
N LYS A 169 10.50 2.96 -6.33
CA LYS A 169 11.77 2.45 -5.83
C LYS A 169 12.82 3.54 -5.99
N ILE A 170 13.48 3.88 -4.89
CA ILE A 170 14.51 4.92 -4.87
C ILE A 170 15.82 4.29 -4.39
N SER A 171 16.86 4.42 -5.22
CA SER A 171 18.21 3.98 -4.90
C SER A 171 19.13 5.18 -4.83
N VAL A 172 19.85 5.36 -3.71
CA VAL A 172 20.75 6.46 -3.45
C VAL A 172 22.15 5.92 -3.22
N THR A 173 23.09 6.20 -4.11
CA THR A 173 24.52 5.97 -3.90
C THR A 173 25.11 7.19 -3.21
N LEU A 174 25.66 7.00 -2.02
CA LEU A 174 26.16 8.10 -1.20
C LEU A 174 27.56 8.53 -1.60
N SER A 175 27.87 9.82 -1.41
CA SER A 175 29.22 10.39 -1.56
C SER A 175 29.65 11.10 -0.28
N GLY A 176 30.94 10.98 0.08
CA GLY A 176 31.47 11.60 1.29
C GLY A 176 32.89 11.13 1.61
N LYS A 177 33.48 11.66 2.67
CA LYS A 177 34.86 11.33 3.07
C LYS A 177 34.97 10.18 4.08
N ARG A 178 33.90 9.93 4.85
CA ARG A 178 33.92 8.95 5.94
C ARG A 178 32.51 8.43 6.23
N LYS A 179 32.41 7.28 6.89
CA LYS A 179 31.14 6.79 7.44
C LYS A 179 30.57 7.80 8.46
N VAL A 180 29.27 8.00 8.43
CA VAL A 180 28.53 8.93 9.29
C VAL A 180 27.28 8.28 9.86
N LYS A 181 26.76 8.81 10.95
CA LYS A 181 25.52 8.29 11.57
C LYS A 181 24.41 9.33 11.44
N GLY A 182 23.28 8.93 10.85
CA GLY A 182 22.15 9.81 10.62
C GLY A 182 21.12 9.15 9.72
N TYR A 183 20.35 9.94 8.97
CA TYR A 183 19.34 9.44 8.03
C TYR A 183 19.27 10.29 6.77
N VAL A 184 18.87 9.65 5.68
CA VAL A 184 18.68 10.28 4.37
C VAL A 184 17.19 10.25 4.03
N ASN A 185 16.67 11.43 3.68
CA ASN A 185 15.34 11.59 3.10
C ASN A 185 15.44 12.03 1.65
N VAL A 186 14.41 11.67 0.88
CA VAL A 186 14.22 12.10 -0.49
C VAL A 186 12.80 12.63 -0.67
N ALA A 187 12.66 13.69 -1.47
CA ALA A 187 11.38 14.14 -2.00
C ALA A 187 11.44 14.18 -3.53
N LEU A 188 10.40 13.70 -4.19
CA LEU A 188 10.27 13.69 -5.64
C LEU A 188 9.45 14.90 -6.10
N TYR A 189 9.88 15.51 -7.19
CA TYR A 189 9.18 16.57 -7.91
C TYR A 189 8.97 16.12 -9.35
N GLY A 190 7.78 16.29 -9.84
CA GLY A 190 7.43 15.88 -11.20
C GLY A 190 6.39 16.79 -11.83
N THR A 191 5.89 16.38 -12.98
CA THR A 191 4.96 17.17 -13.79
C THR A 191 3.61 17.40 -13.13
N ASN A 192 3.17 16.50 -12.24
CA ASN A 192 1.86 16.55 -11.59
C ASN A 192 1.92 16.99 -10.12
N GLY A 193 3.09 17.32 -9.61
CA GLY A 193 3.27 17.74 -8.22
C GLY A 193 4.50 17.16 -7.56
N ASN A 194 4.52 17.16 -6.23
CA ASN A 194 5.66 16.67 -5.45
C ASN A 194 5.21 15.91 -4.20
N THR A 195 6.06 14.99 -3.78
CA THR A 195 5.85 14.20 -2.57
C THR A 195 6.31 14.96 -1.33
N LYS A 196 5.87 14.49 -0.17
CA LYS A 196 6.54 14.74 1.10
C LYS A 196 7.96 14.17 1.09
N GLN A 197 8.69 14.39 2.18
CA GLN A 197 9.99 13.77 2.38
C GLN A 197 9.80 12.34 2.88
N HIS A 198 10.39 11.38 2.17
CA HIS A 198 10.39 9.97 2.54
C HIS A 198 11.77 9.54 3.01
N GLN A 199 11.85 8.81 4.12
CA GLN A 199 13.10 8.29 4.64
C GLN A 199 13.55 7.08 3.80
N ILE A 200 14.74 7.18 3.21
CA ILE A 200 15.33 6.11 2.41
C ILE A 200 16.17 5.17 3.28
N THR A 201 16.93 5.73 4.20
CA THR A 201 17.80 4.94 5.08
C THR A 201 18.10 5.70 6.36
N LYS A 202 18.40 4.95 7.43
CA LYS A 202 18.80 5.46 8.74
C LYS A 202 19.85 4.55 9.36
N GLY A 203 20.82 5.12 10.06
CA GLY A 203 21.83 4.37 10.79
C GLY A 203 23.24 4.81 10.46
N THR A 204 24.19 3.88 10.42
CA THR A 204 25.57 4.14 10.02
C THR A 204 25.68 4.03 8.50
N LEU A 205 25.85 5.17 7.85
CA LEU A 205 25.87 5.32 6.40
C LEU A 205 27.33 5.41 5.91
N LYS A 206 27.62 4.72 4.82
CA LYS A 206 28.94 4.64 4.22
C LYS A 206 28.93 5.32 2.85
N PRO A 207 29.90 6.20 2.53
CA PRO A 207 30.13 6.64 1.15
C PRO A 207 30.31 5.44 0.21
N ASP A 208 29.99 5.63 -1.07
CA ASP A 208 30.05 4.65 -2.15
C ASP A 208 29.09 3.46 -2.02
N ASN A 209 28.33 3.39 -0.92
CA ASN A 209 27.27 2.40 -0.77
C ASN A 209 25.95 2.91 -1.36
N THR A 210 25.22 1.99 -2.00
CA THR A 210 23.86 2.24 -2.47
C THR A 210 22.84 1.75 -1.45
N TYR A 211 21.90 2.61 -1.13
CA TYR A 211 20.76 2.33 -0.25
C TYR A 211 19.48 2.42 -1.06
N THR A 212 18.69 1.36 -1.02
CA THR A 212 17.42 1.26 -1.77
C THR A 212 16.25 1.21 -0.80
N ALA A 213 15.20 1.96 -1.11
CA ALA A 213 13.92 1.90 -0.41
C ALA A 213 12.76 1.92 -1.39
N PHE A 214 11.66 1.28 -0.99
CA PHE A 214 10.36 1.43 -1.63
C PHE A 214 9.56 2.45 -0.82
N ILE A 215 9.04 3.47 -1.49
CA ILE A 215 8.16 4.46 -0.88
C ILE A 215 6.77 4.37 -1.50
N ASP A 216 5.76 4.56 -0.67
CA ASP A 216 4.38 4.71 -1.09
C ASP A 216 4.00 6.18 -0.88
N ALA A 217 3.99 6.94 -1.97
CA ALA A 217 3.84 8.39 -1.95
C ALA A 217 2.38 8.81 -2.08
N GLU A 218 2.02 9.88 -1.40
CA GLU A 218 0.67 10.45 -1.39
C GLU A 218 0.30 11.21 -2.68
N THR A 219 1.24 11.37 -3.59
CA THR A 219 1.08 12.10 -4.84
C THR A 219 1.64 11.29 -6.00
N ASN A 220 0.85 11.13 -7.06
CA ASN A 220 1.38 10.72 -8.35
C ASN A 220 2.11 11.90 -8.98
N VAL A 221 3.42 11.91 -8.89
CA VAL A 221 4.21 13.05 -9.38
C VAL A 221 4.29 13.12 -10.91
N GLY A 222 3.79 12.10 -11.62
CA GLY A 222 3.94 12.01 -13.08
C GLY A 222 5.38 11.72 -13.48
N GLU A 223 5.90 12.40 -14.50
CA GLU A 223 7.29 12.32 -14.89
C GLU A 223 8.17 13.03 -13.84
N VAL A 224 9.14 12.31 -13.28
CA VAL A 224 10.05 12.88 -12.27
C VAL A 224 11.05 13.84 -12.94
N THR A 225 10.99 15.10 -12.58
CA THR A 225 11.85 16.16 -13.16
C THR A 225 12.99 16.58 -12.22
N LYS A 226 12.80 16.37 -10.90
CA LYS A 226 13.78 16.76 -9.88
C LYS A 226 13.66 15.88 -8.65
N VAL A 227 14.79 15.62 -8.01
CA VAL A 227 14.86 14.92 -6.72
C VAL A 227 15.54 15.83 -5.70
N LYS A 228 14.92 15.99 -4.53
CA LYS A 228 15.52 16.69 -3.40
C LYS A 228 16.13 15.66 -2.45
N PHE A 229 17.43 15.73 -2.27
CA PHE A 229 18.18 14.93 -1.30
C PHE A 229 18.36 15.72 -0.01
N LEU A 230 18.07 15.09 1.13
CA LEU A 230 18.23 15.69 2.46
C LEU A 230 19.04 14.74 3.35
N TRP A 231 20.18 15.21 3.76
CA TRP A 231 21.00 14.58 4.79
C TRP A 231 20.67 15.17 6.15
N ASN A 232 20.36 14.32 7.11
CA ASN A 232 20.11 14.71 8.48
C ASN A 232 21.12 14.02 9.39
N ASN A 233 22.00 14.84 9.99
CA ASN A 233 22.98 14.37 10.94
C ASN A 233 22.32 13.96 12.26
N ASN A 234 22.83 12.91 12.90
CA ASN A 234 22.41 12.60 14.27
C ASN A 234 22.91 13.73 15.19
N TRP A 235 22.01 14.28 16.04
CA TRP A 235 22.30 15.38 16.96
C TRP A 235 23.47 15.12 17.92
N ILE A 236 23.82 13.85 18.16
CA ILE A 236 24.97 13.44 18.98
C ILE A 236 26.31 13.55 18.22
N ASN A 237 26.32 13.94 16.94
CA ASN A 237 27.53 14.06 16.15
C ASN A 237 27.96 15.54 15.99
N PRO A 238 28.78 16.08 16.91
CA PRO A 238 29.16 17.51 16.91
C PRO A 238 30.05 17.91 15.73
N THR A 239 30.59 16.95 15.00
CA THR A 239 31.52 17.23 13.89
C THR A 239 30.82 17.65 12.58
N LEU A 240 29.48 17.74 12.57
CA LEU A 240 28.65 18.15 11.43
C LEU A 240 29.14 17.57 10.08
N PRO A 241 29.26 16.27 9.94
CA PRO A 241 29.82 15.67 8.75
C PRO A 241 28.94 15.95 7.53
N LYS A 242 29.57 16.21 6.39
CA LYS A 242 28.89 16.36 5.11
C LYS A 242 28.70 14.99 4.46
N LEU A 243 27.51 14.75 3.95
CA LEU A 243 27.15 13.59 3.14
C LEU A 243 26.35 14.08 1.93
N GLY A 244 26.67 13.57 0.77
CA GLY A 244 25.97 13.85 -0.48
C GLY A 244 25.46 12.58 -1.14
N ALA A 245 24.80 12.74 -2.26
CA ALA A 245 24.48 11.66 -3.19
C ALA A 245 25.39 11.79 -4.43
N ALA A 246 26.02 10.69 -4.82
CA ALA A 246 26.70 10.58 -6.11
C ALA A 246 25.67 10.32 -7.22
N THR A 247 24.72 9.43 -6.95
CA THR A 247 23.65 9.08 -7.90
C THR A 247 22.36 8.82 -7.14
N ILE A 248 21.24 9.23 -7.72
CA ILE A 248 19.89 8.87 -7.27
C ILE A 248 19.14 8.31 -8.47
N THR A 249 18.64 7.09 -8.34
CA THR A 249 17.79 6.45 -9.33
C THR A 249 16.39 6.34 -8.78
N VAL A 250 15.40 6.70 -9.61
CA VAL A 250 13.97 6.58 -9.29
C VAL A 250 13.32 5.69 -10.34
N GLU A 251 12.71 4.62 -9.89
CA GLU A 251 11.92 3.71 -10.72
C GLU A 251 10.45 3.80 -10.33
N VAL A 252 9.56 3.89 -11.32
CA VAL A 252 8.10 3.92 -11.13
C VAL A 252 7.56 2.51 -11.20
N GLY A 253 6.56 2.18 -10.38
CA GLY A 253 6.00 0.82 -10.31
C GLY A 253 5.35 0.35 -11.61
N GLN A 254 4.75 1.25 -12.37
CA GLN A 254 4.18 0.97 -13.69
C GLN A 254 4.84 1.89 -14.73
N SER A 255 5.49 1.28 -15.73
CA SER A 255 5.87 2.00 -16.94
C SER A 255 4.61 2.31 -17.75
N ARG A 256 4.49 3.56 -18.20
CA ARG A 256 3.44 3.95 -19.16
C ARG A 256 3.77 3.44 -20.55
#